data_89696954ed4cf88c1b2a2dcc0bf5f6e4
#
_entry.id   89696954ed4cf88c1b2a2dcc0bf5f6e4
#
_cell.length_a   1.000
_cell.length_b   1.000
_cell.length_c   1.000
_cell.angle_alpha   90.00
_cell.angle_beta   90.00
_cell.angle_gamma   90.00
#
_symmetry.space_group_name_H-M   'P 1'
#
loop_
_entity.id
_entity.type
_entity.pdbx_description
1 polymer ?
#
loop_
_entity_poly.entity_id
_entity_poly.type
_entity_poly.pdbx_seq_one_letter_code
_entity_poly.pdbx_strand_id
1 'polypeptide(L)'
;MERFEVYRITAGDEAELAQLLQPLLVTKGMKSGSPRYTPLENTIRHISSLGAKSVLLQKDVQDPDFLAEHTAYYSKWSYKVPRFCDRLHFFDLEADSEDPLEVIDKMAANQDSYLGFVTLRPISVSPQAATILKPPNNDTKHFILSKDDFQVNIAGQGFSVAGTPFMQQDNAVGACAQASIWMALRTLRRKEGQSAFSPAQITTAATRFLVRGRTLPNRGGLVVEQITEALRTAGYSPHTIPLRELGQDATEETITASRQALYPYVESGIPVLVLLFPKDAEGHAVLLIGHGWDKEPASFIKNGDIRIDSSENPIELYDASSWVAPFFIHNDNTGPYLPLPDNMEGQYSLGDAVSAIPFLQLDIFVDAAEAKLTCHRLLADSLEDLNKLVSNGGTGEQVKEFPVLVTRTYLQDKSEFRAAILSSDMEKDAKDFYRSKWLPKRIWVTEINLLDGYSESPEGEAYRVGEILLDPASEPEDGHFLSIHLGSDLLPHAKAATGVIIDRNAFDGEIRAFAVGGSRYAPLVR
;
A
#
# COMPACT_ATOMS: atom_id res chain seq x y z
N MET A 1 -36.88 -14.64 9.03
CA MET A 1 -36.73 -13.31 9.65
C MET A 1 -35.75 -13.29 10.81
N GLU A 2 -35.55 -14.37 11.55
CA GLU A 2 -34.63 -14.43 12.71
C GLU A 2 -33.12 -14.23 12.41
N ARG A 3 -32.73 -14.25 11.13
CA ARG A 3 -31.31 -14.15 10.73
C ARG A 3 -30.79 -12.71 10.55
N PHE A 4 -31.69 -11.74 10.45
CA PHE A 4 -31.33 -10.34 10.25
C PHE A 4 -31.98 -9.46 11.30
N GLU A 5 -31.21 -8.49 11.81
CA GLU A 5 -31.69 -7.45 12.71
C GLU A 5 -31.17 -6.09 12.22
N VAL A 6 -32.01 -5.08 12.31
CA VAL A 6 -31.68 -3.70 11.89
C VAL A 6 -31.56 -2.82 13.12
N TYR A 7 -30.50 -2.02 13.14
CA TYR A 7 -30.27 -1.01 14.17
C TYR A 7 -30.03 0.35 13.51
N ARG A 8 -30.63 1.38 14.11
CA ARG A 8 -30.37 2.78 13.76
C ARG A 8 -29.37 3.33 14.75
N ILE A 9 -28.48 4.18 14.26
CA ILE A 9 -27.46 4.81 15.06
C ILE A 9 -27.34 6.27 14.68
N THR A 10 -26.98 7.12 15.63
CA THR A 10 -26.65 8.50 15.35
C THR A 10 -25.29 8.58 14.67
N ALA A 11 -25.22 9.26 13.54
CA ALA A 11 -23.98 9.42 12.78
C ALA A 11 -22.88 10.03 13.66
N GLY A 12 -21.73 9.37 13.73
CA GLY A 12 -20.59 9.83 14.53
C GLY A 12 -20.64 9.43 16.02
N ASP A 13 -21.70 8.76 16.49
CA ASP A 13 -21.82 8.33 17.90
C ASP A 13 -21.10 6.97 18.15
N GLU A 14 -19.87 7.05 18.63
CA GLU A 14 -19.07 5.87 18.99
C GLU A 14 -19.69 5.09 20.17
N ALA A 15 -20.31 5.79 21.12
CA ALA A 15 -20.86 5.17 22.32
C ALA A 15 -22.09 4.32 22.00
N GLU A 16 -22.96 4.80 21.11
CA GLU A 16 -24.12 4.07 20.63
C GLU A 16 -23.72 2.80 19.87
N LEU A 17 -22.73 2.90 18.97
CA LEU A 17 -22.14 1.74 18.29
C LEU A 17 -21.53 0.73 19.27
N ALA A 18 -20.79 1.19 20.27
CA ALA A 18 -20.21 0.33 21.27
C ALA A 18 -21.27 -0.38 22.11
N GLN A 19 -22.35 0.32 22.50
CA GLN A 19 -23.50 -0.26 23.23
C GLN A 19 -24.21 -1.34 22.41
N LEU A 20 -24.38 -1.14 21.11
CA LEU A 20 -24.96 -2.12 20.20
C LEU A 20 -24.11 -3.40 20.09
N LEU A 21 -22.79 -3.26 20.05
CA LEU A 21 -21.88 -4.39 19.92
C LEU A 21 -21.66 -5.15 21.25
N GLN A 22 -21.81 -4.47 22.39
CA GLN A 22 -21.53 -5.05 23.70
C GLN A 22 -22.34 -6.33 24.00
N PRO A 23 -23.67 -6.42 23.76
CA PRO A 23 -24.42 -7.66 23.98
C PRO A 23 -23.93 -8.83 23.11
N LEU A 24 -23.55 -8.55 21.86
CA LEU A 24 -23.02 -9.57 20.94
C LEU A 24 -21.68 -10.11 21.46
N LEU A 25 -20.88 -9.27 22.06
CA LEU A 25 -19.59 -9.64 22.64
C LEU A 25 -19.77 -10.41 23.95
N VAL A 26 -20.70 -9.99 24.82
CA VAL A 26 -21.00 -10.66 26.13
C VAL A 26 -21.54 -12.07 25.90
N THR A 27 -22.42 -12.29 24.94
CA THR A 27 -22.89 -13.63 24.54
C THR A 27 -21.76 -14.56 24.16
N LYS A 28 -20.62 -14.01 23.72
CA LYS A 28 -19.38 -14.74 23.37
C LYS A 28 -18.38 -14.82 24.53
N GLY A 29 -18.78 -14.47 25.77
CA GLY A 29 -17.98 -14.60 26.98
C GLY A 29 -16.92 -13.52 27.21
N MET A 30 -17.08 -12.35 26.59
CA MET A 30 -16.14 -11.25 26.68
C MET A 30 -16.45 -10.29 27.83
N LYS A 31 -15.41 -9.74 28.47
CA LYS A 31 -15.53 -8.70 29.49
C LYS A 31 -15.09 -7.36 28.91
N SER A 32 -15.89 -6.32 29.11
CA SER A 32 -15.54 -4.94 28.74
C SER A 32 -14.21 -4.51 29.41
N GLY A 33 -13.40 -3.74 28.71
CA GLY A 33 -12.14 -3.17 29.25
C GLY A 33 -10.91 -4.08 29.16
N SER A 34 -10.96 -5.19 28.44
CA SER A 34 -9.76 -6.00 28.17
C SER A 34 -8.90 -5.38 27.05
N PRO A 35 -7.54 -5.37 27.14
CA PRO A 35 -6.67 -4.89 26.06
C PRO A 35 -6.91 -5.56 24.68
N ARG A 36 -7.54 -6.72 24.67
CA ARG A 36 -7.88 -7.49 23.47
C ARG A 36 -9.07 -6.93 22.68
N TYR A 37 -9.75 -5.92 23.22
CA TYR A 37 -10.83 -5.19 22.54
C TYR A 37 -10.35 -4.00 21.72
N THR A 38 -9.12 -3.55 21.94
CA THR A 38 -8.57 -2.37 21.26
C THR A 38 -8.78 -2.39 19.75
N PRO A 39 -8.57 -3.51 19.01
CA PRO A 39 -8.85 -3.55 17.59
C PRO A 39 -10.31 -3.24 17.25
N LEU A 40 -11.25 -3.76 18.03
CA LEU A 40 -12.67 -3.52 17.79
C LEU A 40 -13.07 -2.10 18.17
N GLU A 41 -12.53 -1.52 19.23
CA GLU A 41 -12.76 -0.13 19.63
C GLU A 41 -12.27 0.84 18.54
N ASN A 42 -11.08 0.63 18.00
CA ASN A 42 -10.56 1.43 16.89
C ASN A 42 -11.34 1.20 15.59
N THR A 43 -11.85 -0.01 15.37
CA THR A 43 -12.76 -0.29 14.24
C THR A 43 -14.08 0.47 14.39
N ILE A 44 -14.66 0.52 15.60
CA ILE A 44 -15.87 1.29 15.92
C ILE A 44 -15.62 2.78 15.66
N ARG A 45 -14.50 3.31 16.16
CA ARG A 45 -14.12 4.72 15.92
C ARG A 45 -14.00 5.03 14.43
N HIS A 46 -13.39 4.12 13.67
CA HIS A 46 -13.29 4.27 12.22
C HIS A 46 -14.66 4.25 11.55
N ILE A 47 -15.55 3.31 11.88
CA ILE A 47 -16.92 3.24 11.36
C ILE A 47 -17.71 4.53 11.70
N SER A 48 -17.57 5.02 12.92
CA SER A 48 -18.19 6.28 13.36
C SER A 48 -17.69 7.45 12.52
N SER A 49 -16.39 7.54 12.26
CA SER A 49 -15.79 8.58 11.42
C SER A 49 -16.25 8.53 9.96
N LEU A 50 -16.68 7.37 9.46
CA LEU A 50 -17.29 7.21 8.15
C LEU A 50 -18.75 7.67 8.12
N GLY A 51 -19.34 8.04 9.26
CA GLY A 51 -20.71 8.55 9.35
C GLY A 51 -21.78 7.47 9.27
N ALA A 52 -21.52 6.27 9.76
CA ALA A 52 -22.52 5.20 9.79
C ALA A 52 -23.80 5.63 10.52
N LYS A 53 -24.97 5.31 9.93
CA LYS A 53 -26.30 5.62 10.44
C LYS A 53 -27.17 4.40 10.65
N SER A 54 -26.83 3.29 10.00
CA SER A 54 -27.55 2.02 10.14
C SER A 54 -26.59 0.85 10.20
N VAL A 55 -26.97 -0.14 10.99
CA VAL A 55 -26.28 -1.44 11.08
C VAL A 55 -27.27 -2.56 10.79
N LEU A 56 -26.91 -3.44 9.88
CA LEU A 56 -27.62 -4.68 9.61
C LEU A 56 -26.80 -5.83 10.18
N LEU A 57 -27.31 -6.47 11.23
CA LEU A 57 -26.73 -7.69 11.80
C LEU A 57 -27.23 -8.90 11.03
N GLN A 58 -26.31 -9.68 10.47
CA GLN A 58 -26.54 -10.98 9.86
C GLN A 58 -26.00 -12.07 10.79
N LYS A 59 -26.88 -12.91 11.34
CA LYS A 59 -26.53 -14.01 12.23
C LYS A 59 -26.19 -15.29 11.48
N ASP A 60 -25.43 -16.17 12.11
CA ASP A 60 -25.08 -17.52 11.63
C ASP A 60 -24.45 -17.55 10.23
N VAL A 61 -23.50 -16.64 10.00
CA VAL A 61 -22.74 -16.58 8.74
C VAL A 61 -21.67 -17.66 8.73
N GLN A 62 -21.55 -18.38 7.63
CA GLN A 62 -20.41 -19.26 7.35
C GLN A 62 -19.27 -18.43 6.75
N ASP A 63 -18.35 -17.98 7.58
CA ASP A 63 -17.14 -17.33 7.09
C ASP A 63 -16.12 -18.40 6.67
N PRO A 64 -15.65 -18.42 5.41
CA PRO A 64 -14.79 -19.48 4.90
C PRO A 64 -13.43 -19.53 5.59
N ASP A 65 -12.89 -18.39 6.00
CA ASP A 65 -11.59 -18.33 6.67
C ASP A 65 -11.68 -18.89 8.08
N PHE A 66 -12.70 -18.46 8.83
CA PHE A 66 -12.94 -19.01 10.16
C PHE A 66 -13.30 -20.50 10.12
N LEU A 67 -14.06 -20.96 9.12
CA LEU A 67 -14.34 -22.40 8.93
C LEU A 67 -13.06 -23.21 8.70
N ALA A 68 -12.12 -22.68 7.93
CA ALA A 68 -10.82 -23.32 7.72
C ALA A 68 -10.00 -23.40 9.03
N GLU A 69 -9.96 -22.32 9.81
CA GLU A 69 -9.32 -22.30 11.14
C GLU A 69 -10.01 -23.23 12.12
N HIS A 70 -11.36 -23.21 12.14
CA HIS A 70 -12.13 -24.09 12.99
C HIS A 70 -11.83 -25.57 12.70
N THR A 71 -11.79 -25.93 11.43
CA THR A 71 -11.50 -27.31 11.01
C THR A 71 -10.07 -27.71 11.39
N ALA A 72 -9.11 -26.83 11.18
CA ALA A 72 -7.71 -27.12 11.43
C ALA A 72 -7.36 -27.17 12.93
N TYR A 73 -7.97 -26.31 13.74
CA TYR A 73 -7.55 -26.07 15.14
C TYR A 73 -8.69 -26.24 16.15
N TYR A 74 -9.79 -25.49 16.05
CA TYR A 74 -10.83 -25.40 17.07
C TYR A 74 -11.67 -26.66 17.23
N SER A 75 -11.83 -27.44 16.15
CA SER A 75 -12.51 -28.74 16.18
C SER A 75 -11.81 -29.78 17.07
N LYS A 76 -10.53 -29.54 17.41
CA LYS A 76 -9.70 -30.44 18.22
C LYS A 76 -9.68 -30.06 19.71
N TRP A 77 -10.33 -28.96 20.08
CA TRP A 77 -10.37 -28.52 21.47
C TRP A 77 -11.27 -29.42 22.31
N SER A 78 -11.00 -29.47 23.60
CA SER A 78 -11.75 -30.29 24.55
C SER A 78 -13.19 -29.79 24.78
N TYR A 79 -13.49 -28.56 24.40
CA TYR A 79 -14.83 -27.98 24.45
C TYR A 79 -15.28 -27.54 23.06
N LYS A 80 -16.62 -27.52 22.87
CA LYS A 80 -17.20 -27.18 21.57
C LYS A 80 -17.11 -25.69 21.29
N VAL A 81 -16.46 -25.33 20.20
CA VAL A 81 -16.47 -23.97 19.64
C VAL A 81 -17.51 -23.92 18.53
N PRO A 82 -18.45 -22.96 18.51
CA PRO A 82 -19.35 -22.76 17.39
C PRO A 82 -18.57 -22.42 16.11
N ARG A 83 -19.10 -22.81 14.94
CA ARG A 83 -18.45 -22.58 13.64
C ARG A 83 -19.11 -21.51 12.78
N PHE A 84 -20.15 -20.87 13.32
CA PHE A 84 -20.85 -19.77 12.67
C PHE A 84 -20.39 -18.44 13.29
N CYS A 85 -20.30 -17.43 12.44
CA CYS A 85 -19.99 -16.07 12.79
C CYS A 85 -21.25 -15.21 12.76
N ASP A 86 -21.19 -14.01 13.33
CA ASP A 86 -22.13 -12.94 13.05
C ASP A 86 -21.45 -11.88 12.19
N ARG A 87 -22.16 -11.24 11.27
CA ARG A 87 -21.63 -10.19 10.44
C ARG A 87 -22.47 -8.93 10.55
N LEU A 88 -21.81 -7.81 10.79
CA LEU A 88 -22.43 -6.50 10.85
C LEU A 88 -22.08 -5.75 9.58
N HIS A 89 -23.09 -5.26 8.88
CA HIS A 89 -22.97 -4.41 7.70
C HIS A 89 -23.32 -2.98 8.07
N PHE A 90 -22.54 -2.02 7.62
CA PHE A 90 -22.66 -0.60 7.99
C PHE A 90 -23.02 0.25 6.77
N PHE A 91 -23.92 1.23 7.01
CA PHE A 91 -24.42 2.14 5.98
C PHE A 91 -24.47 3.59 6.50
N ASP A 92 -24.13 4.56 5.65
CA ASP A 92 -24.30 5.98 5.95
C ASP A 92 -25.73 6.51 5.63
N LEU A 93 -26.64 5.60 5.31
CA LEU A 93 -28.06 5.86 5.06
C LEU A 93 -28.91 5.35 6.23
N GLU A 94 -29.93 6.12 6.61
CA GLU A 94 -30.87 5.71 7.66
C GLU A 94 -31.80 4.58 7.21
N ALA A 95 -31.99 3.60 8.06
CA ALA A 95 -33.04 2.60 7.92
C ALA A 95 -34.40 3.20 8.30
N ASP A 96 -35.37 3.16 7.41
CA ASP A 96 -36.72 3.72 7.60
C ASP A 96 -37.77 2.65 7.88
N SER A 97 -37.42 1.38 7.84
CA SER A 97 -38.27 0.24 8.17
C SER A 97 -37.65 -0.61 9.28
N GLU A 98 -38.48 -1.39 9.98
CA GLU A 98 -38.05 -2.44 10.91
C GLU A 98 -37.95 -3.80 10.21
N ASP A 99 -38.49 -3.93 8.98
CA ASP A 99 -38.30 -5.16 8.18
C ASP A 99 -36.90 -5.16 7.54
N PRO A 100 -36.03 -6.11 7.93
CA PRO A 100 -34.69 -6.20 7.39
C PRO A 100 -34.62 -6.35 5.86
N LEU A 101 -35.61 -6.99 5.22
CA LEU A 101 -35.62 -7.17 3.77
C LEU A 101 -35.92 -5.87 3.04
N GLU A 102 -36.89 -5.08 3.53
CA GLU A 102 -37.17 -3.75 2.98
C GLU A 102 -35.94 -2.82 3.11
N VAL A 103 -35.25 -2.88 4.26
CA VAL A 103 -34.02 -2.13 4.48
C VAL A 103 -32.91 -2.56 3.51
N ILE A 104 -32.70 -3.86 3.31
CA ILE A 104 -31.72 -4.39 2.37
C ILE A 104 -32.00 -3.91 0.94
N ASP A 105 -33.28 -3.96 0.50
CA ASP A 105 -33.66 -3.49 -0.84
C ASP A 105 -33.43 -1.98 -1.02
N LYS A 106 -33.76 -1.18 -0.01
CA LYS A 106 -33.48 0.25 -0.01
C LYS A 106 -31.98 0.53 -0.07
N MET A 107 -31.17 -0.15 0.74
CA MET A 107 -29.71 0.01 0.76
C MET A 107 -29.09 -0.43 -0.57
N ALA A 108 -29.61 -1.50 -1.18
CA ALA A 108 -29.15 -1.97 -2.49
C ALA A 108 -29.45 -0.96 -3.62
N ALA A 109 -30.51 -0.19 -3.51
CA ALA A 109 -30.80 0.93 -4.42
C ALA A 109 -29.85 2.14 -4.23
N ASN A 110 -29.08 2.18 -3.11
CA ASN A 110 -28.17 3.26 -2.74
C ASN A 110 -26.77 2.66 -2.44
N GLN A 111 -26.14 2.05 -3.44
CA GLN A 111 -24.89 1.31 -3.31
C GLN A 111 -23.75 2.09 -2.63
N ASP A 112 -23.66 3.39 -2.89
CA ASP A 112 -22.62 4.26 -2.34
C ASP A 112 -22.72 4.42 -0.81
N SER A 113 -23.90 4.15 -0.24
CA SER A 113 -24.11 4.21 1.21
C SER A 113 -23.44 3.05 1.98
N TYR A 114 -23.04 1.98 1.29
CA TYR A 114 -22.42 0.84 1.93
C TYR A 114 -21.00 1.15 2.38
N LEU A 115 -20.74 1.10 3.69
CA LEU A 115 -19.45 1.40 4.30
C LEU A 115 -18.57 0.16 4.51
N GLY A 116 -19.16 -1.04 4.39
CA GLY A 116 -18.47 -2.29 4.56
C GLY A 116 -19.01 -3.15 5.70
N PHE A 117 -18.23 -4.11 6.16
CA PHE A 117 -18.67 -5.06 7.18
C PHE A 117 -17.59 -5.46 8.18
N VAL A 118 -18.04 -5.92 9.35
CA VAL A 118 -17.23 -6.56 10.39
C VAL A 118 -17.79 -7.94 10.65
N THR A 119 -16.96 -8.98 10.58
CA THR A 119 -17.34 -10.35 10.96
C THR A 119 -16.87 -10.64 12.38
N LEU A 120 -17.78 -11.10 13.25
CA LEU A 120 -17.50 -11.50 14.62
C LEU A 120 -17.50 -13.02 14.72
N ARG A 121 -16.34 -13.62 14.97
CA ARG A 121 -16.19 -15.05 15.23
C ARG A 121 -16.45 -15.36 16.72
N PRO A 122 -16.91 -16.59 17.08
CA PRO A 122 -17.22 -16.95 18.45
C PRO A 122 -15.97 -17.29 19.28
N ILE A 123 -14.96 -16.44 19.20
CA ILE A 123 -13.69 -16.55 19.94
C ILE A 123 -13.56 -15.32 20.84
N SER A 124 -13.77 -15.50 22.13
CA SER A 124 -13.84 -14.40 23.11
C SER A 124 -12.56 -13.56 23.21
N VAL A 125 -11.41 -14.13 22.92
CA VAL A 125 -10.11 -13.45 23.04
C VAL A 125 -9.69 -12.69 21.79
N SER A 126 -10.30 -12.98 20.63
CA SER A 126 -10.02 -12.36 19.35
C SER A 126 -11.24 -12.42 18.43
N PRO A 127 -12.28 -11.63 18.73
CA PRO A 127 -13.58 -11.77 18.09
C PRO A 127 -13.62 -11.27 16.65
N GLN A 128 -12.77 -10.32 16.28
CA GLN A 128 -12.84 -9.69 14.98
C GLN A 128 -12.14 -10.54 13.92
N ALA A 129 -12.96 -11.16 13.07
CA ALA A 129 -12.53 -11.91 11.89
C ALA A 129 -12.48 -11.00 10.66
N ALA A 130 -12.68 -11.56 9.47
CA ALA A 130 -12.65 -10.83 8.20
C ALA A 130 -13.51 -9.56 8.27
N THR A 131 -12.85 -8.43 8.13
CA THR A 131 -13.42 -7.08 8.18
C THR A 131 -12.97 -6.34 6.93
N ILE A 132 -13.91 -5.73 6.21
CA ILE A 132 -13.60 -4.84 5.08
C ILE A 132 -14.46 -3.59 5.22
N LEU A 133 -13.79 -2.46 5.35
CA LEU A 133 -14.40 -1.15 5.50
C LEU A 133 -13.83 -0.19 4.46
N LYS A 134 -14.62 0.81 4.07
CA LYS A 134 -14.07 1.93 3.29
C LYS A 134 -12.88 2.54 4.04
N PRO A 135 -11.83 3.00 3.34
CA PRO A 135 -10.75 3.75 3.94
C PRO A 135 -11.27 5.02 4.63
N PRO A 136 -10.47 5.67 5.49
CA PRO A 136 -10.81 7.00 6.01
C PRO A 136 -11.17 7.94 4.86
N ASN A 137 -12.17 8.81 5.07
CA ASN A 137 -12.55 9.81 4.09
C ASN A 137 -11.32 10.62 3.70
N ASN A 138 -11.08 10.67 2.40
CA ASN A 138 -9.89 11.29 1.84
C ASN A 138 -10.04 12.81 1.91
N ASP A 139 -9.56 13.41 2.98
CA ASP A 139 -9.09 14.77 2.90
C ASP A 139 -7.74 14.70 2.18
N THR A 140 -7.72 14.81 0.85
CA THR A 140 -6.56 15.01 -0.05
C THR A 140 -5.13 14.67 0.43
N LYS A 141 -4.97 14.23 1.67
CA LYS A 141 -3.70 14.00 2.37
C LYS A 141 -3.43 12.54 2.76
N HIS A 142 -4.38 11.63 2.60
CA HIS A 142 -4.24 10.24 3.00
C HIS A 142 -4.49 9.30 1.82
N PHE A 143 -3.49 8.50 1.47
CA PHE A 143 -3.53 7.58 0.34
C PHE A 143 -3.47 6.14 0.83
N ILE A 144 -4.61 5.44 0.83
CA ILE A 144 -4.66 3.99 1.05
C ILE A 144 -4.59 3.32 -0.32
N LEU A 145 -3.42 2.82 -0.66
CA LEU A 145 -3.07 2.34 -2.00
C LEU A 145 -3.23 0.81 -2.15
N SER A 146 -3.00 0.07 -1.06
CA SER A 146 -3.23 -1.38 -1.02
C SER A 146 -4.69 -1.69 -0.72
N LYS A 147 -5.58 -1.46 -1.68
CA LYS A 147 -7.03 -1.72 -1.60
C LYS A 147 -7.56 -2.41 -2.85
N ASP A 148 -8.73 -3.03 -2.76
CA ASP A 148 -9.48 -3.59 -3.90
C ASP A 148 -10.99 -3.50 -3.64
N ASP A 149 -11.80 -3.72 -4.67
CA ASP A 149 -13.26 -3.75 -4.59
C ASP A 149 -13.76 -5.15 -4.23
N PHE A 150 -14.41 -5.27 -3.07
CA PHE A 150 -14.93 -6.53 -2.57
C PHE A 150 -16.45 -6.59 -2.75
N GLN A 151 -16.91 -7.65 -3.40
CA GLN A 151 -18.33 -7.93 -3.59
C GLN A 151 -18.88 -8.70 -2.39
N VAL A 152 -20.03 -8.26 -1.89
CA VAL A 152 -20.74 -8.84 -0.74
C VAL A 152 -22.18 -9.10 -1.15
N ASN A 153 -22.70 -10.29 -0.88
CA ASN A 153 -24.10 -10.59 -1.09
C ASN A 153 -24.86 -10.65 0.24
N ILE A 154 -25.94 -9.90 0.35
CA ILE A 154 -26.81 -9.84 1.51
C ILE A 154 -28.23 -10.18 1.04
N ALA A 155 -28.76 -11.33 1.41
CA ALA A 155 -30.10 -11.79 1.08
C ALA A 155 -30.45 -11.68 -0.43
N GLY A 156 -29.50 -11.95 -1.31
CA GLY A 156 -29.68 -11.87 -2.77
C GLY A 156 -29.29 -10.54 -3.39
N GLN A 157 -29.16 -9.47 -2.62
CA GLN A 157 -28.71 -8.17 -3.09
C GLN A 157 -27.17 -8.09 -3.06
N GLY A 158 -26.58 -7.54 -4.13
CA GLY A 158 -25.14 -7.34 -4.25
C GLY A 158 -24.72 -5.96 -3.73
N PHE A 159 -23.65 -5.91 -2.97
CA PHE A 159 -22.99 -4.68 -2.49
C PHE A 159 -21.51 -4.72 -2.84
N SER A 160 -20.89 -3.57 -2.97
CA SER A 160 -19.45 -3.43 -3.19
C SER A 160 -18.82 -2.50 -2.18
N VAL A 161 -17.65 -2.84 -1.69
CA VAL A 161 -16.84 -1.98 -0.82
C VAL A 161 -15.39 -1.99 -1.27
N ALA A 162 -14.85 -0.81 -1.55
CA ALA A 162 -13.43 -0.60 -1.77
C ALA A 162 -12.72 -0.50 -0.43
N GLY A 163 -11.74 -1.36 -0.17
CA GLY A 163 -11.01 -1.32 1.10
C GLY A 163 -9.85 -2.30 1.16
N THR A 164 -9.13 -2.26 2.27
CA THR A 164 -8.10 -3.23 2.61
C THR A 164 -8.67 -4.19 3.65
N PRO A 165 -8.63 -5.51 3.43
CA PRO A 165 -9.09 -6.49 4.42
C PRO A 165 -8.30 -6.39 5.72
N PHE A 166 -9.00 -6.53 6.83
CA PHE A 166 -8.43 -6.54 8.19
C PHE A 166 -8.91 -7.78 8.95
N MET A 167 -8.06 -8.32 9.82
CA MET A 167 -8.47 -9.29 10.83
C MET A 167 -7.60 -9.17 12.08
N GLN A 168 -8.21 -9.43 13.23
CA GLN A 168 -7.49 -9.59 14.49
C GLN A 168 -6.81 -10.96 14.53
N GLN A 169 -5.56 -11.01 14.99
CA GLN A 169 -4.84 -12.28 15.14
C GLN A 169 -5.62 -13.27 16.01
N ASP A 170 -5.47 -14.54 15.71
CA ASP A 170 -6.05 -15.63 16.49
C ASP A 170 -5.03 -16.17 17.49
N ASN A 171 -5.43 -16.24 18.77
CA ASN A 171 -4.56 -16.77 19.83
C ASN A 171 -4.34 -18.30 19.78
N ALA A 172 -5.17 -19.05 19.03
CA ALA A 172 -4.95 -20.48 18.87
C ALA A 172 -3.71 -20.80 18.04
N VAL A 173 -3.40 -19.90 17.09
CA VAL A 173 -2.31 -20.05 16.14
C VAL A 173 -1.25 -18.95 16.31
N GLY A 174 -1.57 -17.91 17.04
CA GLY A 174 -0.75 -16.84 17.58
C GLY A 174 0.34 -16.29 16.68
N ALA A 175 -0.01 -15.60 15.60
CA ALA A 175 1.02 -14.94 14.79
C ALA A 175 0.48 -13.65 14.15
N CYS A 176 0.93 -12.51 14.62
CA CYS A 176 0.69 -11.21 13.99
C CYS A 176 1.08 -11.23 12.49
N ALA A 177 2.21 -11.86 12.15
CA ALA A 177 2.64 -12.03 10.77
C ALA A 177 1.65 -12.84 9.92
N GLN A 178 0.99 -13.86 10.47
CA GLN A 178 -0.04 -14.62 9.76
C GLN A 178 -1.24 -13.73 9.38
N ALA A 179 -1.73 -12.91 10.32
CA ALA A 179 -2.81 -11.97 10.05
C ALA A 179 -2.40 -10.95 8.99
N SER A 180 -1.20 -10.39 9.10
CA SER A 180 -0.64 -9.45 8.12
C SER A 180 -0.49 -10.07 6.73
N ILE A 181 -0.01 -11.32 6.63
CA ILE A 181 0.07 -12.06 5.36
C ILE A 181 -1.33 -12.28 4.78
N TRP A 182 -2.31 -12.67 5.59
CA TRP A 182 -3.68 -12.86 5.12
C TRP A 182 -4.27 -11.55 4.57
N MET A 183 -4.12 -10.43 5.29
CA MET A 183 -4.59 -9.11 4.86
C MET A 183 -4.01 -8.72 3.50
N ALA A 184 -2.70 -8.89 3.31
CA ALA A 184 -2.03 -8.60 2.05
C ALA A 184 -2.49 -9.51 0.91
N LEU A 185 -2.50 -10.82 1.13
CA LEU A 185 -2.85 -11.80 0.09
C LEU A 185 -4.31 -11.70 -0.36
N ARG A 186 -5.22 -11.26 0.51
CA ARG A 186 -6.62 -11.04 0.14
C ARG A 186 -6.77 -9.98 -0.95
N THR A 187 -6.03 -8.89 -0.86
CA THR A 187 -6.03 -7.84 -1.87
C THR A 187 -5.27 -8.26 -3.12
N LEU A 188 -4.02 -8.70 -2.98
CA LEU A 188 -3.13 -8.98 -4.11
C LEU A 188 -3.66 -10.13 -4.98
N ARG A 189 -3.98 -11.27 -4.38
CA ARG A 189 -4.44 -12.46 -5.13
C ARG A 189 -5.78 -12.22 -5.82
N ARG A 190 -6.64 -11.38 -5.22
CA ARG A 190 -7.88 -10.99 -5.87
C ARG A 190 -7.62 -10.15 -7.13
N LYS A 191 -6.73 -9.14 -7.06
CA LYS A 191 -6.31 -8.35 -8.23
C LYS A 191 -5.73 -9.24 -9.35
N GLU A 192 -5.08 -10.33 -8.97
CA GLU A 192 -4.52 -11.32 -9.91
C GLU A 192 -5.53 -12.39 -10.36
N GLY A 193 -6.79 -12.33 -9.91
CA GLY A 193 -7.82 -13.32 -10.24
C GLY A 193 -7.59 -14.70 -9.61
N GLN A 194 -6.82 -14.77 -8.52
CA GLN A 194 -6.46 -16.00 -7.84
C GLN A 194 -7.21 -16.17 -6.52
N SER A 195 -7.37 -17.42 -6.07
CA SER A 195 -7.97 -17.71 -4.76
C SER A 195 -7.05 -17.26 -3.64
N ALA A 196 -7.59 -16.53 -2.65
CA ALA A 196 -6.85 -16.13 -1.46
C ALA A 196 -6.59 -17.33 -0.55
N PHE A 197 -5.48 -17.29 0.19
CA PHE A 197 -5.17 -18.27 1.23
C PHE A 197 -5.98 -17.97 2.49
N SER A 198 -6.53 -19.02 3.11
CA SER A 198 -7.07 -18.93 4.46
C SER A 198 -5.93 -18.83 5.50
N PRO A 199 -6.19 -18.34 6.71
CA PRO A 199 -5.19 -18.30 7.78
C PRO A 199 -4.58 -19.68 8.08
N ALA A 200 -5.40 -20.74 8.04
CA ALA A 200 -4.92 -22.11 8.22
C ALA A 200 -3.95 -22.56 7.11
N GLN A 201 -4.20 -22.18 5.86
CA GLN A 201 -3.29 -22.47 4.75
C GLN A 201 -1.97 -21.70 4.88
N ILE A 202 -2.00 -20.43 5.30
CA ILE A 202 -0.81 -19.62 5.57
C ILE A 202 0.04 -20.29 6.66
N THR A 203 -0.58 -20.69 7.77
CA THR A 203 0.12 -21.41 8.86
C THR A 203 0.75 -22.71 8.37
N THR A 204 0.02 -23.49 7.58
CA THR A 204 0.54 -24.73 7.01
C THR A 204 1.72 -24.46 6.08
N ALA A 205 1.66 -23.46 5.24
CA ALA A 205 2.74 -23.04 4.36
C ALA A 205 3.97 -22.57 5.16
N ALA A 206 3.76 -21.65 6.11
CA ALA A 206 4.82 -21.10 6.96
C ALA A 206 5.54 -22.16 7.82
N THR A 207 4.83 -23.23 8.20
CA THR A 207 5.36 -24.26 9.10
C THR A 207 5.74 -25.55 8.38
N ARG A 208 5.85 -25.50 7.05
CA ARG A 208 6.24 -26.65 6.22
C ARG A 208 7.61 -27.20 6.57
N PHE A 209 8.53 -26.32 6.93
CA PHE A 209 9.86 -26.70 7.37
C PHE A 209 10.01 -26.54 8.89
N LEU A 210 10.73 -27.48 9.50
CA LEU A 210 10.99 -27.46 10.94
C LEU A 210 11.93 -26.30 11.29
N VAL A 211 11.50 -25.45 12.19
CA VAL A 211 12.35 -24.46 12.84
C VAL A 211 12.75 -24.98 14.22
N ARG A 212 14.07 -25.09 14.46
CA ARG A 212 14.60 -25.66 15.70
C ARG A 212 14.12 -24.88 16.92
N GLY A 213 13.66 -25.59 17.94
CA GLY A 213 13.23 -25.00 19.20
C GLY A 213 11.80 -24.42 19.18
N ARG A 214 11.01 -24.67 18.09
CA ARG A 214 9.62 -24.21 17.98
C ARG A 214 8.65 -25.36 17.76
N THR A 215 7.51 -25.31 18.45
CA THR A 215 6.37 -26.22 18.20
C THR A 215 5.56 -25.73 17.00
N LEU A 216 4.89 -26.62 16.29
CA LEU A 216 4.03 -26.31 15.13
C LEU A 216 2.59 -26.74 15.41
N PRO A 217 1.57 -25.88 15.22
CA PRO A 217 1.63 -24.44 14.98
C PRO A 217 2.23 -23.69 16.17
N ASN A 218 2.91 -22.58 15.90
CA ASN A 218 3.70 -21.91 16.91
C ASN A 218 2.97 -20.71 17.54
N ARG A 219 2.79 -20.72 18.86
CA ARG A 219 2.23 -19.58 19.60
C ARG A 219 3.21 -18.42 19.77
N GLY A 220 4.51 -18.63 19.50
CA GLY A 220 5.53 -17.59 19.59
C GLY A 220 5.71 -16.75 18.32
N GLY A 221 4.72 -16.73 17.43
CA GLY A 221 4.79 -15.99 16.15
C GLY A 221 5.60 -16.72 15.07
N LEU A 222 5.72 -16.11 13.89
CA LEU A 222 6.53 -16.61 12.77
C LEU A 222 7.89 -15.90 12.75
N VAL A 223 8.95 -16.65 12.43
CA VAL A 223 10.25 -16.07 12.10
C VAL A 223 10.30 -15.69 10.61
N VAL A 224 11.28 -14.89 10.21
CA VAL A 224 11.44 -14.39 8.84
C VAL A 224 11.43 -15.53 7.81
N GLU A 225 12.11 -16.64 8.09
CA GLU A 225 12.16 -17.82 7.22
C GLU A 225 10.78 -18.46 7.03
N GLN A 226 9.95 -18.47 8.07
CA GLN A 226 8.58 -18.97 7.99
C GLN A 226 7.67 -18.01 7.20
N ILE A 227 7.84 -16.71 7.39
CA ILE A 227 7.13 -15.69 6.62
C ILE A 227 7.48 -15.81 5.14
N THR A 228 8.76 -15.86 4.80
CA THR A 228 9.23 -15.98 3.41
C THR A 228 8.76 -17.26 2.74
N GLU A 229 8.69 -18.38 3.46
CA GLU A 229 8.17 -19.65 2.92
C GLU A 229 6.65 -19.58 2.66
N ALA A 230 5.89 -18.91 3.53
CA ALA A 230 4.48 -18.67 3.27
C ALA A 230 4.25 -17.84 2.00
N LEU A 231 5.07 -16.79 1.79
CA LEU A 231 5.01 -15.95 0.60
C LEU A 231 5.38 -16.71 -0.68
N ARG A 232 6.46 -17.50 -0.66
CA ARG A 232 6.84 -18.36 -1.79
C ARG A 232 5.74 -19.35 -2.16
N THR A 233 5.13 -19.97 -1.14
CA THR A 233 4.02 -20.91 -1.36
C THR A 233 2.81 -20.21 -1.95
N ALA A 234 2.59 -18.93 -1.61
CA ALA A 234 1.53 -18.11 -2.17
C ALA A 234 1.85 -17.55 -3.57
N GLY A 235 3.06 -17.78 -4.11
CA GLY A 235 3.46 -17.34 -5.46
C GLY A 235 4.06 -15.95 -5.51
N TYR A 236 4.66 -15.47 -4.40
CA TYR A 236 5.36 -14.19 -4.34
C TYR A 236 6.86 -14.38 -4.11
N SER A 237 7.65 -13.42 -4.57
CA SER A 237 9.08 -13.35 -4.32
C SER A 237 9.32 -12.61 -3.00
N PRO A 238 9.78 -13.29 -1.94
CA PRO A 238 10.09 -12.61 -0.69
C PRO A 238 11.42 -11.85 -0.82
N HIS A 239 11.34 -10.54 -0.73
CA HIS A 239 12.48 -9.64 -0.65
C HIS A 239 12.56 -9.07 0.77
N THR A 240 13.64 -9.31 1.48
CA THR A 240 13.82 -8.84 2.85
C THR A 240 14.68 -7.60 2.85
N ILE A 241 14.13 -6.49 3.29
CA ILE A 241 14.80 -5.19 3.39
C ILE A 241 15.25 -4.99 4.83
N PRO A 242 16.57 -4.94 5.12
CA PRO A 242 17.06 -4.54 6.43
C PRO A 242 16.83 -3.04 6.61
N LEU A 243 16.25 -2.64 7.75
CA LEU A 243 15.98 -1.22 8.07
C LEU A 243 16.87 -0.72 9.20
N ARG A 244 17.03 -1.52 10.25
CA ARG A 244 17.84 -1.23 11.42
C ARG A 244 18.36 -2.52 12.03
N GLU A 245 19.56 -2.49 12.64
CA GLU A 245 20.05 -3.66 13.37
C GLU A 245 19.27 -3.84 14.68
N LEU A 246 18.98 -5.09 15.01
CA LEU A 246 18.29 -5.42 16.25
C LEU A 246 19.14 -5.01 17.47
N GLY A 247 18.55 -4.24 18.38
CA GLY A 247 19.21 -3.72 19.58
C GLY A 247 19.89 -2.36 19.42
N GLN A 248 19.97 -1.81 18.22
CA GLN A 248 20.37 -0.40 18.03
C GLN A 248 19.21 0.53 18.35
N ASP A 249 19.52 1.72 18.84
CA ASP A 249 18.51 2.78 19.00
C ASP A 249 18.18 3.41 17.63
N ALA A 250 16.91 3.81 17.46
CA ALA A 250 16.49 4.53 16.27
C ALA A 250 17.11 5.94 16.26
N THR A 251 17.61 6.33 15.09
CA THR A 251 18.07 7.70 14.82
C THR A 251 17.20 8.32 13.72
N GLU A 252 17.23 9.64 13.61
CA GLU A 252 16.53 10.33 12.51
C GLU A 252 17.01 9.82 11.14
N GLU A 253 18.30 9.53 11.02
CA GLU A 253 18.89 8.96 9.80
C GLU A 253 18.32 7.57 9.48
N THR A 254 18.22 6.66 10.47
CA THR A 254 17.66 5.32 10.25
C THR A 254 16.17 5.36 9.93
N ILE A 255 15.42 6.28 10.53
CA ILE A 255 14.00 6.49 10.23
C ILE A 255 13.82 7.02 8.80
N THR A 256 14.64 7.99 8.41
CA THR A 256 14.68 8.56 7.06
C THR A 256 15.00 7.50 6.02
N ALA A 257 16.05 6.70 6.26
CA ALA A 257 16.41 5.58 5.38
C ALA A 257 15.29 4.54 5.26
N SER A 258 14.60 4.23 6.37
CA SER A 258 13.44 3.33 6.37
C SER A 258 12.31 3.90 5.52
N ARG A 259 12.01 5.19 5.63
CA ARG A 259 10.99 5.87 4.82
C ARG A 259 11.33 5.79 3.33
N GLN A 260 12.59 6.09 2.95
CA GLN A 260 13.07 5.97 1.57
C GLN A 260 12.97 4.56 1.01
N ALA A 261 13.26 3.54 1.82
CA ALA A 261 13.24 2.15 1.41
C ALA A 261 11.81 1.60 1.22
N LEU A 262 10.86 2.04 2.05
CA LEU A 262 9.49 1.52 2.08
C LEU A 262 8.56 2.23 1.09
N TYR A 263 8.75 3.53 0.91
CA TYR A 263 7.87 4.37 0.12
C TYR A 263 7.60 3.86 -1.31
N PRO A 264 8.60 3.44 -2.12
CA PRO A 264 8.35 2.99 -3.48
C PRO A 264 7.37 1.82 -3.58
N TYR A 265 7.41 0.90 -2.63
CA TYR A 265 6.50 -0.25 -2.62
C TYR A 265 5.09 0.16 -2.19
N VAL A 266 4.98 0.98 -1.15
CA VAL A 266 3.69 1.50 -0.69
C VAL A 266 3.05 2.35 -1.78
N GLU A 267 3.81 3.21 -2.45
CA GLU A 267 3.35 4.03 -3.58
C GLU A 267 2.91 3.20 -4.78
N SER A 268 3.47 2.01 -4.96
CA SER A 268 3.06 1.02 -5.95
C SER A 268 1.75 0.28 -5.61
N GLY A 269 1.13 0.57 -4.45
CA GLY A 269 0.00 -0.21 -3.94
C GLY A 269 0.38 -1.63 -3.49
N ILE A 270 1.67 -1.90 -3.31
CA ILE A 270 2.19 -3.17 -2.81
C ILE A 270 2.19 -3.10 -1.27
N PRO A 271 1.44 -3.97 -0.59
CA PRO A 271 1.48 -4.02 0.86
C PRO A 271 2.85 -4.49 1.33
N VAL A 272 3.33 -3.91 2.43
CA VAL A 272 4.64 -4.25 3.01
C VAL A 272 4.46 -4.73 4.43
N LEU A 273 4.93 -5.93 4.71
CA LEU A 273 4.98 -6.45 6.09
C LEU A 273 6.20 -5.87 6.77
N VAL A 274 6.00 -5.15 7.87
CA VAL A 274 7.08 -4.54 8.67
C VAL A 274 7.19 -5.25 10.01
N LEU A 275 8.41 -5.62 10.36
CA LEU A 275 8.76 -6.25 11.61
C LEU A 275 9.27 -5.17 12.58
N LEU A 276 8.50 -4.93 13.62
CA LEU A 276 8.74 -3.93 14.65
C LEU A 276 9.29 -4.61 15.90
N PHE A 277 10.38 -4.08 16.46
CA PHE A 277 11.00 -4.57 17.69
C PHE A 277 11.26 -3.39 18.62
N PRO A 278 10.23 -2.97 19.41
CA PRO A 278 10.41 -1.97 20.45
C PRO A 278 11.39 -2.47 21.51
N LYS A 279 12.10 -1.55 22.18
CA LYS A 279 13.18 -1.86 23.13
C LYS A 279 12.72 -2.74 24.32
N ASP A 280 11.50 -2.53 24.80
CA ASP A 280 10.97 -3.17 26.03
C ASP A 280 9.71 -4.02 25.76
N ALA A 281 9.44 -4.40 24.51
CA ALA A 281 8.27 -5.18 24.12
C ALA A 281 8.62 -6.35 23.21
N GLU A 282 7.67 -7.29 23.07
CA GLU A 282 7.79 -8.37 22.12
C GLU A 282 7.76 -7.85 20.67
N GLY A 283 8.49 -8.52 19.78
CA GLY A 283 8.46 -8.23 18.36
C GLY A 283 7.05 -8.38 17.77
N HIS A 284 6.69 -7.49 16.86
CA HIS A 284 5.38 -7.42 16.25
C HIS A 284 5.48 -7.23 14.75
N ALA A 285 4.52 -7.76 13.99
CA ALA A 285 4.42 -7.57 12.56
C ALA A 285 3.15 -6.78 12.22
N VAL A 286 3.31 -5.74 11.41
CA VAL A 286 2.19 -4.91 10.92
C VAL A 286 2.22 -4.85 9.39
N LEU A 287 1.09 -4.50 8.79
CA LEU A 287 0.98 -4.36 7.35
C LEU A 287 0.87 -2.89 6.96
N LEU A 288 1.86 -2.36 6.23
CA LEU A 288 1.78 -1.05 5.57
C LEU A 288 0.83 -1.15 4.36
N ILE A 289 -0.11 -0.21 4.27
CA ILE A 289 -1.17 -0.19 3.26
C ILE A 289 -1.32 1.13 2.51
N GLY A 290 -0.62 2.16 2.98
CA GLY A 290 -0.71 3.50 2.42
C GLY A 290 0.15 4.50 3.18
N HIS A 291 0.02 5.76 2.82
CA HIS A 291 0.74 6.85 3.49
C HIS A 291 -0.07 8.16 3.49
N GLY A 292 0.31 9.05 4.39
CA GLY A 292 -0.10 10.44 4.37
C GLY A 292 0.82 11.28 3.49
N TRP A 293 0.42 12.52 3.25
CA TRP A 293 1.19 13.53 2.54
C TRP A 293 1.30 14.77 3.42
N ASP A 294 2.52 15.19 3.68
CA ASP A 294 2.80 16.45 4.36
C ASP A 294 3.23 17.50 3.34
N LYS A 295 2.48 18.59 3.26
CA LYS A 295 2.76 19.70 2.34
C LYS A 295 4.10 20.38 2.65
N GLU A 296 4.48 20.42 3.94
CA GLU A 296 5.66 21.10 4.44
C GLU A 296 6.55 20.08 5.18
N PRO A 297 7.35 19.28 4.44
CA PRO A 297 8.21 18.29 5.08
C PRO A 297 9.22 18.97 6.00
N ALA A 298 9.40 18.42 7.19
CA ALA A 298 10.35 18.94 8.18
C ALA A 298 11.79 18.92 7.67
N SER A 299 12.11 17.99 6.76
CA SER A 299 13.41 17.89 6.09
C SER A 299 13.27 17.27 4.71
N PHE A 300 14.06 17.73 3.76
CA PHE A 300 14.13 17.13 2.45
C PHE A 300 15.14 15.98 2.43
N ILE A 301 14.71 14.83 1.94
CA ILE A 301 15.55 13.64 1.79
C ILE A 301 16.26 13.72 0.44
N LYS A 302 17.56 13.89 0.43
CA LYS A 302 18.36 13.95 -0.79
C LYS A 302 18.54 12.55 -1.37
N ASN A 303 18.33 12.45 -2.70
CA ASN A 303 18.62 11.25 -3.50
C ASN A 303 20.03 11.33 -4.13
N GLY A 304 20.78 12.38 -3.82
CA GLY A 304 22.10 12.70 -4.33
C GLY A 304 22.13 13.98 -5.16
N ASP A 305 23.32 14.33 -5.62
CA ASP A 305 23.58 15.48 -6.48
C ASP A 305 24.06 14.98 -7.85
N ILE A 306 23.50 15.49 -8.91
CA ILE A 306 23.98 15.24 -10.28
C ILE A 306 24.94 16.35 -10.65
N ARG A 307 26.18 16.00 -10.93
CA ARG A 307 27.20 16.93 -11.41
C ARG A 307 27.34 16.83 -12.92
N ILE A 308 27.16 17.94 -13.60
CA ILE A 308 27.44 18.09 -15.02
C ILE A 308 28.70 18.94 -15.16
N ASP A 309 29.71 18.46 -15.86
CA ASP A 309 31.05 19.05 -15.95
C ASP A 309 31.07 20.55 -16.34
N SER A 310 30.01 21.02 -17.00
CA SER A 310 29.86 22.41 -17.44
C SER A 310 29.08 23.31 -16.49
N SER A 311 28.51 22.77 -15.40
CA SER A 311 27.74 23.55 -14.42
C SER A 311 28.56 23.93 -13.20
N GLU A 312 28.40 25.17 -12.71
CA GLU A 312 29.05 25.60 -11.46
C GLU A 312 28.44 24.91 -10.22
N ASN A 313 27.14 24.58 -10.29
CA ASN A 313 26.39 23.96 -9.20
C ASN A 313 25.84 22.59 -9.60
N PRO A 314 25.84 21.61 -8.69
CA PRO A 314 25.17 20.33 -8.93
C PRO A 314 23.64 20.51 -8.99
N ILE A 315 22.99 19.63 -9.75
CA ILE A 315 21.53 19.51 -9.71
C ILE A 315 21.16 18.79 -8.43
N GLU A 316 20.41 19.45 -7.55
CA GLU A 316 19.92 18.83 -6.33
C GLU A 316 18.72 17.93 -6.66
N LEU A 317 18.78 16.70 -6.18
CA LEU A 317 17.74 15.69 -6.40
C LEU A 317 17.18 15.24 -5.06
N TYR A 318 15.88 15.48 -4.84
CA TYR A 318 15.16 15.06 -3.63
C TYR A 318 14.28 13.81 -3.90
N ASP A 319 14.12 13.00 -2.87
CA ASP A 319 13.23 11.83 -2.89
C ASP A 319 11.81 12.22 -2.46
N ALA A 320 10.81 11.76 -3.19
CA ALA A 320 9.40 12.00 -2.92
C ALA A 320 8.95 11.49 -1.53
N SER A 321 9.69 10.55 -0.92
CA SER A 321 9.44 10.11 0.45
C SER A 321 9.60 11.21 1.49
N SER A 322 10.21 12.35 1.15
CA SER A 322 10.27 13.56 2.00
C SER A 322 8.88 14.03 2.43
N TRP A 323 7.89 13.87 1.57
CA TRP A 323 6.50 14.32 1.81
C TRP A 323 5.62 13.27 2.48
N VAL A 324 6.16 12.08 2.78
CA VAL A 324 5.41 11.00 3.43
C VAL A 324 5.37 11.21 4.94
N ALA A 325 4.18 11.44 5.48
CA ALA A 325 3.95 11.48 6.92
C ALA A 325 2.43 11.38 7.24
N PRO A 326 2.01 10.42 8.06
CA PRO A 326 2.66 9.16 8.41
C PRO A 326 2.46 8.06 7.37
N PHE A 327 3.08 6.90 7.55
CA PHE A 327 2.57 5.68 6.93
C PHE A 327 1.28 5.22 7.59
N PHE A 328 0.40 4.55 6.83
CA PHE A 328 -0.81 3.90 7.36
C PHE A 328 -0.63 2.38 7.41
N ILE A 329 -1.07 1.81 8.52
CA ILE A 329 -0.96 0.38 8.79
C ILE A 329 -2.29 -0.26 9.15
N HIS A 330 -2.37 -1.55 8.89
CA HIS A 330 -3.23 -2.47 9.62
C HIS A 330 -2.41 -3.16 10.71
N ASN A 331 -2.89 -3.05 11.94
CA ASN A 331 -2.27 -3.68 13.11
C ASN A 331 -3.30 -4.55 13.82
N ASP A 332 -3.12 -5.85 13.75
CA ASP A 332 -4.03 -6.87 14.28
C ASP A 332 -4.26 -6.79 15.80
N ASN A 333 -3.34 -6.12 16.54
CA ASN A 333 -3.45 -5.86 17.96
C ASN A 333 -4.14 -4.54 18.31
N THR A 334 -4.18 -3.58 17.37
CA THR A 334 -4.71 -2.24 17.65
C THR A 334 -5.83 -1.82 16.70
N GLY A 335 -5.88 -2.27 15.45
CA GLY A 335 -6.99 -1.98 14.53
C GLY A 335 -6.59 -1.67 13.09
N PRO A 336 -7.60 -1.38 12.24
CA PRO A 336 -7.40 -1.03 10.84
C PRO A 336 -7.09 0.46 10.66
N TYR A 337 -6.44 0.80 9.54
CA TYR A 337 -6.22 2.18 9.05
C TYR A 337 -5.56 3.14 10.06
N LEU A 338 -4.60 2.64 10.83
CA LEU A 338 -3.93 3.44 11.85
C LEU A 338 -2.66 4.11 11.30
N PRO A 339 -2.33 5.32 11.76
CA PRO A 339 -1.03 5.92 11.45
C PRO A 339 0.10 5.17 12.16
N LEU A 340 1.24 5.00 11.50
CA LEU A 340 2.50 4.57 12.07
C LEU A 340 3.40 5.81 12.21
N PRO A 341 3.50 6.41 13.41
CA PRO A 341 4.35 7.58 13.60
C PRO A 341 5.83 7.22 13.51
N ASP A 342 6.68 8.20 13.30
CA ASP A 342 8.14 8.01 13.24
C ASP A 342 8.70 7.58 14.60
N ASN A 343 8.35 8.31 15.65
CA ASN A 343 8.72 8.03 17.03
C ASN A 343 7.54 8.28 17.97
N MET A 344 7.32 7.34 18.88
CA MET A 344 6.26 7.49 19.89
C MET A 344 6.57 6.61 21.11
N GLU A 345 6.64 7.21 22.29
CA GLU A 345 6.85 6.46 23.52
C GLU A 345 5.64 5.56 23.83
N GLY A 346 5.90 4.29 24.11
CA GLY A 346 4.89 3.32 24.57
C GLY A 346 3.98 2.74 23.49
N GLN A 347 4.21 3.04 22.20
CA GLN A 347 3.50 2.45 21.06
C GLN A 347 4.50 2.01 19.99
N TYR A 348 4.00 1.28 18.96
CA TYR A 348 4.80 0.94 17.78
C TYR A 348 5.02 2.17 16.91
N SER A 349 6.23 2.31 16.40
CA SER A 349 6.67 3.43 15.54
C SER A 349 7.52 2.92 14.37
N LEU A 350 7.75 3.77 13.38
CA LEU A 350 8.70 3.47 12.30
C LEU A 350 10.12 3.29 12.83
N GLY A 351 10.49 3.99 13.92
CA GLY A 351 11.76 3.81 14.61
C GLY A 351 11.98 2.41 15.19
N ASP A 352 10.90 1.66 15.46
CA ASP A 352 10.98 0.27 15.91
C ASP A 352 11.20 -0.74 14.77
N ALA A 353 11.13 -0.29 13.51
CA ALA A 353 11.25 -1.17 12.35
C ALA A 353 12.69 -1.69 12.19
N VAL A 354 12.82 -3.02 12.14
CA VAL A 354 14.10 -3.72 11.96
C VAL A 354 14.21 -4.26 10.55
N SER A 355 13.11 -4.75 9.98
CA SER A 355 13.08 -5.35 8.67
C SER A 355 11.71 -5.21 8.04
N ALA A 356 11.66 -5.22 6.71
CA ALA A 356 10.42 -5.18 5.94
C ALA A 356 10.43 -6.21 4.81
N ILE A 357 9.24 -6.65 4.42
CA ILE A 357 9.07 -7.65 3.36
C ILE A 357 7.92 -7.18 2.46
N PRO A 358 8.20 -6.55 1.32
CA PRO A 358 7.20 -6.25 0.29
C PRO A 358 6.75 -7.55 -0.40
N PHE A 359 5.47 -7.60 -0.79
CA PHE A 359 4.87 -8.74 -1.47
C PHE A 359 5.09 -8.62 -2.98
N LEU A 360 6.31 -8.87 -3.44
CA LEU A 360 6.67 -8.75 -4.86
C LEU A 360 6.21 -9.97 -5.66
N GLN A 361 5.80 -9.74 -6.91
CA GLN A 361 5.51 -10.81 -7.85
C GLN A 361 6.82 -11.47 -8.32
N LEU A 362 6.70 -12.70 -8.83
CA LEU A 362 7.86 -13.53 -9.23
C LEU A 362 8.65 -12.97 -10.42
N ASP A 363 8.08 -12.06 -11.17
CA ASP A 363 8.69 -11.40 -12.33
C ASP A 363 9.42 -10.08 -11.98
N ILE A 364 9.60 -9.78 -10.68
CA ILE A 364 10.34 -8.61 -10.21
C ILE A 364 11.69 -9.06 -9.67
N PHE A 365 12.75 -8.76 -10.41
CA PHE A 365 14.14 -9.06 -10.04
C PHE A 365 14.92 -7.83 -9.61
N VAL A 366 14.54 -6.65 -10.14
CA VAL A 366 15.10 -5.35 -9.76
C VAL A 366 14.30 -4.78 -8.60
N ASP A 367 14.93 -4.56 -7.46
CA ASP A 367 14.28 -3.93 -6.32
C ASP A 367 14.20 -2.40 -6.45
N ALA A 368 13.49 -1.76 -5.51
CA ALA A 368 13.28 -0.30 -5.57
C ALA A 368 14.58 0.50 -5.37
N ALA A 369 15.53 0.00 -4.58
CA ALA A 369 16.80 0.70 -4.35
C ALA A 369 17.66 0.66 -5.61
N GLU A 370 17.74 -0.49 -6.27
CA GLU A 370 18.41 -0.64 -7.54
C GLU A 370 17.75 0.19 -8.65
N ALA A 371 16.42 0.19 -8.72
CA ALA A 371 15.67 1.03 -9.66
C ALA A 371 15.98 2.51 -9.47
N LYS A 372 15.95 3.03 -8.23
CA LYS A 372 16.32 4.43 -7.92
C LYS A 372 17.75 4.75 -8.34
N LEU A 373 18.71 3.89 -8.00
CA LEU A 373 20.13 4.09 -8.33
C LEU A 373 20.34 4.10 -9.85
N THR A 374 19.71 3.18 -10.57
CA THR A 374 19.78 3.11 -12.03
C THR A 374 19.18 4.35 -12.68
N CYS A 375 18.00 4.79 -12.22
CA CYS A 375 17.38 6.02 -12.72
C CYS A 375 18.25 7.25 -12.47
N HIS A 376 18.89 7.35 -11.31
CA HIS A 376 19.80 8.45 -11.00
C HIS A 376 20.98 8.50 -11.99
N ARG A 377 21.62 7.35 -12.26
CA ARG A 377 22.72 7.26 -13.23
C ARG A 377 22.26 7.63 -14.64
N LEU A 378 21.16 7.07 -15.10
CA LEU A 378 20.60 7.34 -16.42
C LEU A 378 20.22 8.82 -16.60
N LEU A 379 19.67 9.44 -15.58
CA LEU A 379 19.36 10.87 -15.60
C LEU A 379 20.62 11.71 -15.70
N ALA A 380 21.65 11.40 -14.91
CA ALA A 380 22.94 12.09 -14.95
C ALA A 380 23.60 12.01 -16.33
N ASP A 381 23.72 10.78 -16.87
CA ASP A 381 24.32 10.53 -18.19
C ASP A 381 23.55 11.26 -19.31
N SER A 382 22.21 11.18 -19.27
CA SER A 382 21.36 11.83 -20.28
C SER A 382 21.47 13.35 -20.27
N LEU A 383 21.49 13.96 -19.08
CA LEU A 383 21.65 15.41 -18.93
C LEU A 383 23.05 15.87 -19.36
N GLU A 384 24.09 15.10 -19.07
CA GLU A 384 25.46 15.40 -19.51
C GLU A 384 25.60 15.34 -21.04
N ASP A 385 25.07 14.28 -21.66
CA ASP A 385 25.12 14.12 -23.14
C ASP A 385 24.32 15.21 -23.85
N LEU A 386 23.14 15.56 -23.35
CA LEU A 386 22.36 16.67 -23.91
C LEU A 386 23.07 18.00 -23.76
N ASN A 387 23.74 18.25 -22.61
CA ASN A 387 24.51 19.46 -22.40
C ASN A 387 25.72 19.55 -23.38
N LYS A 388 26.42 18.44 -23.63
CA LYS A 388 27.50 18.37 -24.63
C LYS A 388 26.98 18.67 -26.04
N LEU A 389 25.82 18.17 -26.43
CA LEU A 389 25.19 18.40 -27.73
C LEU A 389 24.85 19.89 -27.91
N VAL A 390 24.31 20.55 -26.90
CA VAL A 390 23.98 21.98 -26.91
C VAL A 390 25.24 22.83 -27.00
N SER A 391 26.27 22.50 -26.21
CA SER A 391 27.56 23.22 -26.19
C SER A 391 28.28 23.16 -27.55
N ASN A 392 28.24 22.02 -28.24
CA ASN A 392 28.83 21.81 -29.55
C ASN A 392 28.04 22.49 -30.69
N GLY A 393 26.77 22.82 -30.46
CA GLY A 393 25.89 23.49 -31.43
C GLY A 393 26.08 25.01 -31.60
N GLY A 394 27.04 25.63 -30.93
CA GLY A 394 27.53 26.98 -31.21
C GLY A 394 26.77 28.16 -30.63
N THR A 395 25.99 27.99 -29.57
CA THR A 395 25.33 29.12 -28.90
C THR A 395 26.07 29.66 -27.68
N GLY A 396 27.17 29.06 -27.25
CA GLY A 396 28.17 29.67 -26.33
C GLY A 396 27.76 29.96 -24.88
N GLU A 397 26.51 29.79 -24.52
CA GLU A 397 26.03 29.97 -23.14
C GLU A 397 25.90 28.62 -22.43
N GLN A 398 26.77 28.41 -21.45
CA GLN A 398 26.69 27.25 -20.54
C GLN A 398 25.49 27.40 -19.62
N VAL A 399 24.81 26.30 -19.32
CA VAL A 399 23.76 26.26 -18.28
C VAL A 399 24.39 26.56 -16.92
N LYS A 400 24.01 27.67 -16.32
CA LYS A 400 24.55 28.10 -15.03
C LYS A 400 23.76 27.54 -13.85
N GLU A 401 22.45 27.34 -14.03
CA GLU A 401 21.57 26.86 -12.97
C GLU A 401 20.55 25.86 -13.54
N PHE A 402 20.43 24.71 -12.88
CA PHE A 402 19.39 23.73 -13.12
C PHE A 402 18.32 23.83 -12.02
N PRO A 403 17.07 23.51 -12.32
CA PRO A 403 16.02 23.46 -11.31
C PRO A 403 16.30 22.36 -10.28
N VAL A 404 15.82 22.55 -9.05
CA VAL A 404 15.80 21.50 -8.04
C VAL A 404 14.72 20.48 -8.41
N LEU A 405 15.09 19.21 -8.40
CA LEU A 405 14.24 18.12 -8.88
C LEU A 405 13.78 17.21 -7.73
N VAL A 406 12.59 16.63 -7.92
CA VAL A 406 12.05 15.59 -7.05
C VAL A 406 11.78 14.34 -7.87
N THR A 407 12.31 13.20 -7.41
CA THR A 407 12.03 11.90 -8.03
C THR A 407 11.02 11.11 -7.21
N ARG A 408 10.02 10.55 -7.92
CA ARG A 408 9.01 9.65 -7.39
C ARG A 408 9.09 8.32 -8.12
N THR A 409 9.51 7.26 -7.39
CA THR A 409 9.71 5.92 -7.97
C THR A 409 8.65 4.95 -7.46
N TYR A 410 8.00 4.22 -8.38
CA TYR A 410 7.01 3.21 -8.08
C TYR A 410 6.89 2.17 -9.20
N LEU A 411 6.39 0.99 -8.87
CA LEU A 411 6.10 -0.10 -9.81
C LEU A 411 4.65 0.00 -10.27
N GLN A 412 4.40 -0.13 -11.57
CA GLN A 412 3.06 -0.05 -12.14
C GLN A 412 2.85 -1.09 -13.24
N ASP A 413 1.61 -1.59 -13.39
CA ASP A 413 1.23 -2.41 -14.54
C ASP A 413 1.18 -1.54 -15.81
N LYS A 414 1.69 -2.08 -16.93
CA LYS A 414 1.71 -1.36 -18.22
C LYS A 414 0.35 -0.85 -18.70
N SER A 415 -0.73 -1.56 -18.34
CA SER A 415 -2.09 -1.15 -18.68
C SER A 415 -2.53 0.09 -17.91
N GLU A 416 -2.22 0.15 -16.61
CA GLU A 416 -2.47 1.31 -15.77
C GLU A 416 -1.61 2.50 -16.20
N PHE A 417 -0.32 2.26 -16.45
CA PHE A 417 0.58 3.29 -17.00
C PHE A 417 0.03 3.90 -18.29
N ARG A 418 -0.37 3.07 -19.28
CA ARG A 418 -0.94 3.56 -20.53
C ARG A 418 -2.26 4.31 -20.34
N ALA A 419 -3.11 3.84 -19.42
CA ALA A 419 -4.36 4.54 -19.11
C ALA A 419 -4.08 5.93 -18.51
N ALA A 420 -3.12 6.03 -17.58
CA ALA A 420 -2.70 7.29 -17.00
C ALA A 420 -2.09 8.24 -18.05
N ILE A 421 -1.23 7.74 -18.95
CA ILE A 421 -0.68 8.51 -20.07
C ILE A 421 -1.80 9.04 -20.98
N LEU A 422 -2.81 8.23 -21.29
CA LEU A 422 -3.92 8.65 -22.15
C LEU A 422 -4.77 9.75 -21.49
N SER A 423 -4.98 9.67 -20.20
CA SER A 423 -5.75 10.67 -19.44
C SER A 423 -4.96 11.94 -19.08
N SER A 424 -3.62 11.89 -19.17
CA SER A 424 -2.76 13.06 -18.90
C SER A 424 -2.92 14.15 -19.96
N ASP A 425 -2.41 15.33 -19.68
CA ASP A 425 -2.31 16.47 -20.61
C ASP A 425 -1.02 16.46 -21.47
N MET A 426 -0.25 15.35 -21.38
CA MET A 426 0.95 15.14 -22.19
C MET A 426 0.68 15.35 -23.69
N GLU A 427 1.66 15.88 -24.40
CA GLU A 427 1.58 16.10 -25.83
C GLU A 427 1.32 14.80 -26.63
N LYS A 428 0.64 14.96 -27.77
CA LYS A 428 0.17 13.84 -28.58
C LYS A 428 1.29 12.89 -29.00
N ASP A 429 2.43 13.43 -29.41
CA ASP A 429 3.55 12.62 -29.93
C ASP A 429 4.14 11.71 -28.83
N ALA A 430 4.27 12.23 -27.61
CA ALA A 430 4.69 11.44 -26.45
C ALA A 430 3.64 10.39 -26.07
N LYS A 431 2.35 10.73 -26.08
CA LYS A 431 1.26 9.75 -25.86
C LYS A 431 1.28 8.63 -26.89
N ASP A 432 1.41 8.96 -28.18
CA ASP A 432 1.42 7.98 -29.28
C ASP A 432 2.66 7.07 -29.20
N PHE A 433 3.81 7.60 -28.75
CA PHE A 433 4.99 6.80 -28.44
C PHE A 433 4.68 5.74 -27.38
N TYR A 434 4.20 6.11 -26.18
CA TYR A 434 3.94 5.16 -25.10
C TYR A 434 2.82 4.17 -25.39
N ARG A 435 1.86 4.53 -26.23
CA ARG A 435 0.81 3.62 -26.69
C ARG A 435 1.35 2.50 -27.57
N SER A 436 2.32 2.81 -28.42
CA SER A 436 2.91 1.87 -29.39
C SER A 436 4.14 1.13 -28.89
N LYS A 437 4.86 1.72 -27.90
CA LYS A 437 6.06 1.11 -27.33
C LYS A 437 5.76 -0.26 -26.71
N TRP A 438 6.63 -1.24 -26.98
CA TRP A 438 6.61 -2.49 -26.23
C TRP A 438 7.01 -2.22 -24.77
N LEU A 439 6.22 -2.75 -23.82
CA LEU A 439 6.47 -2.69 -22.38
C LEU A 439 6.25 -4.06 -21.77
N PRO A 440 7.08 -4.48 -20.80
CA PRO A 440 6.82 -5.68 -20.00
C PRO A 440 5.50 -5.53 -19.22
N LYS A 441 5.05 -6.59 -18.56
CA LYS A 441 3.79 -6.57 -17.80
C LYS A 441 3.80 -5.49 -16.73
N ARG A 442 4.92 -5.37 -16.00
CA ARG A 442 5.17 -4.35 -14.98
C ARG A 442 6.39 -3.53 -15.36
N ILE A 443 6.43 -2.31 -14.91
CA ILE A 443 7.51 -1.37 -15.15
C ILE A 443 7.81 -0.58 -13.88
N TRP A 444 9.08 -0.35 -13.57
CA TRP A 444 9.46 0.71 -12.67
C TRP A 444 9.32 2.04 -13.40
N VAL A 445 8.58 2.95 -12.80
CA VAL A 445 8.42 4.33 -13.25
C VAL A 445 9.11 5.24 -12.25
N THR A 446 10.03 6.07 -12.70
CA THR A 446 10.56 7.17 -11.90
C THR A 446 10.18 8.47 -12.57
N GLU A 447 9.23 9.19 -11.97
CA GLU A 447 8.86 10.54 -12.40
C GLU A 447 9.90 11.53 -11.95
N ILE A 448 10.15 12.54 -12.79
CA ILE A 448 11.01 13.68 -12.52
C ILE A 448 10.11 14.91 -12.44
N ASN A 449 10.10 15.54 -11.28
CA ASN A 449 9.23 16.68 -10.99
C ASN A 449 10.08 17.89 -10.61
N LEU A 450 9.53 19.10 -10.81
CA LEU A 450 10.10 20.33 -10.27
C LEU A 450 9.70 20.47 -8.80
N LEU A 451 10.63 20.87 -7.93
CA LEU A 451 10.37 21.07 -6.51
C LEU A 451 9.25 22.08 -6.26
N ASP A 452 9.29 23.22 -6.97
CA ASP A 452 8.36 24.34 -6.77
C ASP A 452 6.87 23.94 -6.96
N GLY A 453 6.58 23.00 -7.86
CA GLY A 453 5.21 22.50 -8.06
C GLY A 453 4.87 21.30 -7.18
N TYR A 454 5.87 20.51 -6.79
CA TYR A 454 5.66 19.24 -6.10
C TYR A 454 5.15 19.41 -4.66
N SER A 455 5.60 20.43 -3.95
CA SER A 455 5.19 20.71 -2.56
C SER A 455 3.75 21.22 -2.44
N GLU A 456 3.17 21.77 -3.50
CA GLU A 456 1.82 22.34 -3.46
C GLU A 456 0.72 21.31 -3.69
N SER A 457 1.09 20.11 -4.08
CA SER A 457 0.13 19.11 -4.54
C SER A 457 0.17 17.78 -3.81
N PRO A 458 -0.98 17.31 -3.26
CA PRO A 458 -1.51 16.07 -3.82
C PRO A 458 -2.55 16.29 -4.93
N GLU A 459 -3.19 17.43 -5.04
CA GLU A 459 -4.24 17.74 -6.02
C GLU A 459 -3.94 18.94 -6.90
N GLY A 460 -2.92 19.72 -6.55
CA GLY A 460 -2.52 20.88 -7.32
C GLY A 460 -1.57 20.51 -8.46
N GLU A 461 -1.17 21.48 -9.16
CA GLU A 461 -0.34 21.49 -10.34
C GLU A 461 1.10 21.00 -10.09
N ALA A 462 1.27 19.75 -9.55
CA ALA A 462 2.58 19.12 -9.57
C ALA A 462 2.97 18.94 -11.03
N TYR A 463 4.15 19.45 -11.37
CA TYR A 463 4.61 19.42 -12.75
C TYR A 463 5.68 18.36 -12.90
N ARG A 464 5.28 17.25 -13.50
CA ARG A 464 6.21 16.28 -14.03
C ARG A 464 6.86 16.85 -15.29
N VAL A 465 8.17 16.81 -15.31
CA VAL A 465 9.00 17.28 -16.44
C VAL A 465 9.75 16.15 -17.14
N GLY A 466 9.51 14.92 -16.69
CA GLY A 466 10.08 13.73 -17.31
C GLY A 466 9.76 12.46 -16.55
N GLU A 467 10.11 11.32 -17.14
CA GLU A 467 10.08 10.02 -16.48
C GLU A 467 11.12 9.08 -17.08
N ILE A 468 11.53 8.12 -16.28
CA ILE A 468 12.40 7.01 -16.66
C ILE A 468 11.65 5.71 -16.43
N LEU A 469 11.63 4.85 -17.45
CA LEU A 469 11.01 3.53 -17.39
C LEU A 469 12.09 2.46 -17.39
N LEU A 470 12.00 1.53 -16.41
CA LEU A 470 12.89 0.37 -16.33
C LEU A 470 12.09 -0.93 -16.38
N ASP A 471 12.71 -1.97 -16.96
CA ASP A 471 12.19 -3.34 -16.92
C ASP A 471 12.58 -4.00 -15.59
N PRO A 472 11.63 -4.34 -14.72
CA PRO A 472 11.94 -4.97 -13.43
C PRO A 472 12.35 -6.43 -13.55
N ALA A 473 12.20 -7.06 -14.72
CA ALA A 473 12.52 -8.45 -14.98
C ALA A 473 13.87 -8.65 -15.71
N SER A 474 14.52 -7.57 -16.16
CA SER A 474 15.79 -7.67 -16.89
C SER A 474 16.98 -7.88 -15.95
N GLU A 475 18.03 -8.48 -16.45
CA GLU A 475 19.28 -8.66 -15.70
C GLU A 475 20.10 -7.36 -15.66
N PRO A 476 20.88 -7.10 -14.58
CA PRO A 476 21.65 -5.87 -14.41
C PRO A 476 22.62 -5.57 -15.56
N GLU A 477 23.17 -6.61 -16.20
CA GLU A 477 24.12 -6.51 -17.29
C GLU A 477 23.52 -5.98 -18.60
N ASP A 478 22.20 -6.17 -18.81
CA ASP A 478 21.48 -5.73 -20.01
C ASP A 478 20.96 -4.28 -19.91
N GLY A 479 21.18 -3.61 -18.77
CA GLY A 479 20.80 -2.23 -18.54
C GLY A 479 19.29 -2.01 -18.64
N HIS A 480 18.55 -2.41 -17.65
CA HIS A 480 17.09 -2.32 -17.36
C HIS A 480 16.28 -1.21 -18.06
N PHE A 481 16.93 -0.31 -18.76
CA PHE A 481 16.38 0.91 -19.34
C PHE A 481 15.44 0.60 -20.52
N LEU A 482 14.23 1.12 -20.46
CA LEU A 482 13.22 1.06 -21.52
C LEU A 482 13.11 2.38 -22.28
N SER A 483 12.92 3.48 -21.57
CA SER A 483 12.87 4.83 -22.13
C SER A 483 13.13 5.90 -21.08
N ILE A 484 13.62 7.04 -21.53
CA ILE A 484 13.77 8.26 -20.74
C ILE A 484 13.07 9.37 -21.50
N HIS A 485 12.15 10.07 -20.86
CA HIS A 485 11.55 11.29 -21.35
C HIS A 485 12.04 12.47 -20.52
N LEU A 486 12.56 13.47 -21.20
CA LEU A 486 13.00 14.74 -20.62
C LEU A 486 12.26 15.88 -21.29
N GLY A 487 11.40 16.56 -20.55
CA GLY A 487 10.67 17.74 -20.98
C GLY A 487 11.59 18.92 -21.27
N SER A 488 11.11 19.90 -22.04
CA SER A 488 11.89 21.08 -22.43
C SER A 488 12.37 21.91 -21.23
N ASP A 489 11.69 21.85 -20.08
CA ASP A 489 12.08 22.56 -18.85
C ASP A 489 13.38 22.00 -18.24
N LEU A 490 13.72 20.74 -18.54
CA LEU A 490 15.01 20.14 -18.16
C LEU A 490 16.14 20.47 -19.17
N LEU A 491 15.80 21.14 -20.25
CA LEU A 491 16.69 21.45 -21.36
C LEU A 491 16.76 22.98 -21.58
N PRO A 492 17.16 23.78 -20.59
CA PRO A 492 16.97 25.23 -20.57
C PRO A 492 17.62 26.00 -21.72
N HIS A 493 18.45 25.35 -22.56
CA HIS A 493 19.07 25.94 -23.73
C HIS A 493 18.65 25.34 -25.07
N ALA A 494 17.78 24.34 -25.07
CA ALA A 494 17.15 23.94 -26.32
C ALA A 494 16.24 25.09 -26.79
N LYS A 495 16.64 25.84 -27.83
CA LYS A 495 15.85 26.94 -28.40
C LYS A 495 14.49 26.49 -28.98
N ALA A 496 14.18 25.23 -28.92
CA ALA A 496 12.92 24.63 -29.30
C ALA A 496 12.14 24.25 -28.03
N ALA A 497 10.87 24.63 -27.96
CA ALA A 497 9.92 24.19 -26.93
C ALA A 497 9.60 22.67 -27.08
N THR A 498 10.63 21.85 -27.20
CA THR A 498 10.52 20.40 -27.46
C THR A 498 11.29 19.62 -26.42
N GLY A 499 10.63 18.64 -25.80
CA GLY A 499 11.27 17.60 -25.00
C GLY A 499 11.95 16.54 -25.88
N VAL A 500 12.64 15.60 -25.25
CA VAL A 500 13.32 14.48 -25.91
C VAL A 500 12.90 13.16 -25.26
N ILE A 501 12.58 12.18 -26.10
CA ILE A 501 12.48 10.79 -25.65
C ILE A 501 13.69 10.02 -26.19
N ILE A 502 14.39 9.35 -25.27
CA ILE A 502 15.43 8.38 -25.57
C ILE A 502 14.78 7.00 -25.38
N ASP A 503 14.71 6.23 -26.45
CA ASP A 503 14.07 4.93 -26.50
C ASP A 503 15.09 3.82 -26.67
N ARG A 504 14.94 2.72 -25.94
CA ARG A 504 15.65 1.47 -26.19
C ARG A 504 14.66 0.45 -26.75
N ASN A 505 14.98 -0.09 -27.93
CA ASN A 505 14.19 -1.16 -28.51
C ASN A 505 14.41 -2.46 -27.72
N ALA A 506 13.32 -3.03 -27.22
CA ALA A 506 13.34 -4.25 -26.39
C ALA A 506 13.83 -5.51 -27.16
N PHE A 507 13.85 -5.48 -28.51
CA PHE A 507 14.17 -6.67 -29.32
C PHE A 507 15.59 -6.68 -29.88
N ASP A 508 16.17 -5.53 -30.16
CA ASP A 508 17.52 -5.41 -30.72
C ASP A 508 18.47 -4.55 -29.86
N GLY A 509 17.95 -3.97 -28.78
CA GLY A 509 18.71 -3.10 -27.87
C GLY A 509 19.14 -1.77 -28.48
N GLU A 510 18.68 -1.42 -29.69
CA GLU A 510 19.02 -0.16 -30.35
C GLU A 510 18.46 1.03 -29.56
N ILE A 511 19.29 2.04 -29.33
CA ILE A 511 18.92 3.27 -28.63
C ILE A 511 18.69 4.35 -29.68
N ARG A 512 17.55 5.02 -29.61
CA ARG A 512 17.14 6.12 -30.47
C ARG A 512 16.71 7.30 -29.64
N ALA A 513 16.98 8.50 -30.11
CA ALA A 513 16.49 9.73 -29.53
C ALA A 513 15.65 10.49 -30.57
N PHE A 514 14.50 11.00 -30.13
CA PHE A 514 13.62 11.80 -30.97
C PHE A 514 12.95 12.93 -30.20
N ALA A 515 12.72 14.03 -30.86
CA ALA A 515 12.07 15.20 -30.32
C ALA A 515 10.56 14.93 -30.13
N VAL A 516 10.00 15.35 -28.98
CA VAL A 516 8.58 15.33 -28.68
C VAL A 516 8.14 16.69 -28.17
N GLY A 517 6.88 17.07 -28.39
CA GLY A 517 6.34 18.30 -27.82
C GLY A 517 6.20 18.23 -26.31
N GLY A 518 6.15 19.40 -25.66
CA GLY A 518 5.73 19.54 -24.27
C GLY A 518 6.84 19.70 -23.25
N SER A 519 6.48 20.43 -22.17
CA SER A 519 7.40 20.74 -21.08
C SER A 519 6.93 20.20 -19.73
N ARG A 520 5.65 20.32 -19.44
CA ARG A 520 5.07 19.99 -18.11
C ARG A 520 3.76 19.25 -18.28
N TYR A 521 3.52 18.28 -17.43
CA TYR A 521 2.27 17.51 -17.43
C TYR A 521 1.98 16.95 -16.04
N ALA A 522 0.71 16.68 -15.77
CA ALA A 522 0.30 16.17 -14.47
C ALA A 522 0.98 14.84 -14.11
N PRO A 523 1.32 14.58 -12.85
CA PRO A 523 1.86 13.30 -12.41
C PRO A 523 0.89 12.18 -12.73
N LEU A 524 1.42 10.96 -12.92
CA LEU A 524 0.59 9.78 -13.07
C LEU A 524 -0.23 9.55 -11.80
N VAL A 525 -1.49 9.17 -11.97
CA VAL A 525 -2.50 9.11 -10.89
C VAL A 525 -2.02 8.28 -9.69
N ARG A 526 -2.28 8.80 -8.49
CA ARG A 526 -2.11 8.10 -7.22
C ARG A 526 -3.32 7.29 -6.84
#